data_fa4d291cf0f5521e0e6b89fe9e3fcd13
#
_entry.id   fa4d291cf0f5521e0e6b89fe9e3fcd13
#
_cell.length_a   1.000
_cell.length_b   1.000
_cell.length_c   1.000
_cell.angle_alpha   90.00
_cell.angle_beta   90.00
_cell.angle_gamma   90.00
#
_symmetry.space_group_name_H-M   'P 1'
#
loop_
_entity.id
_entity.type
_entity.pdbx_description
1 polymer ?
#
loop_
_entity_poly.entity_id
_entity_poly.type
_entity_poly.pdbx_seq_one_letter_code
_entity_poly.pdbx_strand_id
1 'polypeptide(L)'
;IFCNLIFSSFDIIHAVDLDTLPAAYFACKLKGKKLVYDSHEYFTEVPELIERPTKRAIWLKLEAYLLPKVSNAITVSQGIADAYKEKYNVGFEVIRNCPVSFELASKKNEVKYLLYQGALNKGRGLEATIEAMQDLPILLYIAGNGDIKEELVRHVAELKLEDKVIFLGELNPIKLRDYTLGAFAGINVADNLGLSYYLSLNNKFFDYIQCGIP
;
A
#
# COMPACT_ATOMS: atom_id res chain seq x y z
N ILE A 1 6.24 -7.10 21.31
CA ILE A 1 7.17 -6.06 20.82
C ILE A 1 7.82 -5.34 22.01
N PHE A 2 7.08 -4.65 22.89
CA PHE A 2 7.64 -3.83 23.98
C PHE A 2 8.65 -4.57 24.85
N CYS A 3 8.33 -5.76 25.37
CA CYS A 3 9.25 -6.54 26.21
C CYS A 3 10.58 -6.84 25.48
N ASN A 4 10.50 -7.22 24.20
CA ASN A 4 11.70 -7.50 23.40
C ASN A 4 12.58 -6.24 23.27
N LEU A 5 11.97 -5.08 23.03
CA LEU A 5 12.69 -3.81 22.93
C LEU A 5 13.40 -3.41 24.24
N ILE A 6 12.79 -3.67 25.39
CA ILE A 6 13.39 -3.35 26.71
C ILE A 6 14.68 -4.15 26.93
N PHE A 7 14.71 -5.42 26.54
CA PHE A 7 15.87 -6.30 26.73
C PHE A 7 16.88 -6.27 25.57
N SER A 8 16.55 -5.60 24.45
CA SER A 8 17.46 -5.47 23.30
C SER A 8 18.36 -4.23 23.43
N SER A 9 19.55 -4.27 22.81
CA SER A 9 20.41 -3.10 22.67
C SER A 9 20.15 -2.44 21.33
N PHE A 10 19.92 -1.12 21.33
CA PHE A 10 19.73 -0.30 20.12
C PHE A 10 20.02 1.17 20.44
N ASP A 11 20.31 1.97 19.44
CA ASP A 11 20.49 3.41 19.55
C ASP A 11 19.30 4.18 19.01
N ILE A 12 18.64 3.65 17.99
CA ILE A 12 17.48 4.25 17.33
C ILE A 12 16.45 3.13 17.10
N ILE A 13 15.16 3.43 17.31
CA ILE A 13 14.05 2.60 16.85
C ILE A 13 13.38 3.31 15.66
N HIS A 14 13.17 2.57 14.59
CA HIS A 14 12.31 2.94 13.49
C HIS A 14 10.97 2.21 13.66
N ALA A 15 9.95 2.94 14.07
CA ALA A 15 8.60 2.42 14.29
C ALA A 15 7.78 2.63 13.01
N VAL A 16 7.39 1.53 12.39
CA VAL A 16 6.55 1.54 11.17
C VAL A 16 5.10 1.40 11.59
N ASP A 17 4.28 2.31 11.15
CA ASP A 17 2.86 2.46 11.41
C ASP A 17 2.45 2.59 12.89
N LEU A 18 1.21 2.98 13.12
CA LEU A 18 0.72 3.35 14.46
C LEU A 18 0.66 2.17 15.42
N ASP A 19 0.52 0.96 14.95
CA ASP A 19 0.44 -0.26 15.78
C ASP A 19 1.76 -0.58 16.49
N THR A 20 2.90 -0.18 15.92
CA THR A 20 4.22 -0.34 16.53
C THR A 20 4.63 0.84 17.39
N LEU A 21 4.08 2.03 17.13
CA LEU A 21 4.48 3.28 17.77
C LEU A 21 4.37 3.29 19.30
N PRO A 22 3.29 2.77 19.95
CA PRO A 22 3.22 2.78 21.42
C PRO A 22 4.37 2.01 22.07
N ALA A 23 4.67 0.82 21.57
CA ALA A 23 5.76 -0.01 22.11
C ALA A 23 7.13 0.66 21.93
N ALA A 24 7.38 1.20 20.74
CA ALA A 24 8.61 1.90 20.40
C ALA A 24 8.80 3.18 21.22
N TYR A 25 7.74 4.01 21.33
CA TYR A 25 7.79 5.25 22.10
C TYR A 25 8.15 5.02 23.59
N PHE A 26 7.46 4.11 24.26
CA PHE A 26 7.72 3.85 25.66
C PHE A 26 9.09 3.19 25.87
N ALA A 27 9.53 2.30 24.99
CA ALA A 27 10.87 1.71 25.07
C ALA A 27 11.96 2.76 24.89
N CYS A 28 11.87 3.63 23.89
CA CYS A 28 12.81 4.72 23.66
C CYS A 28 12.86 5.69 24.86
N LYS A 29 11.68 6.06 25.38
CA LYS A 29 11.59 6.96 26.55
C LYS A 29 12.25 6.38 27.79
N LEU A 30 12.04 5.10 28.08
CA LEU A 30 12.65 4.43 29.24
C LEU A 30 14.17 4.26 29.10
N LYS A 31 14.66 4.05 27.89
CA LYS A 31 16.09 3.81 27.62
C LYS A 31 16.87 5.06 27.19
N GLY A 32 16.20 6.23 27.06
CA GLY A 32 16.82 7.46 26.58
C GLY A 32 17.32 7.36 25.13
N LYS A 33 16.61 6.60 24.28
CA LYS A 33 16.99 6.34 22.90
C LYS A 33 16.16 7.15 21.92
N LYS A 34 16.62 7.23 20.65
CA LYS A 34 15.96 7.99 19.59
C LYS A 34 14.84 7.15 18.96
N LEU A 35 13.78 7.84 18.53
CA LEU A 35 12.62 7.26 17.82
C LEU A 35 12.46 7.97 16.48
N VAL A 36 12.29 7.20 15.42
CA VAL A 36 11.76 7.65 14.12
C VAL A 36 10.42 6.96 13.94
N TYR A 37 9.38 7.71 13.66
CA TYR A 37 8.07 7.18 13.32
C TYR A 37 7.84 7.29 11.80
N ASP A 38 7.49 6.20 11.18
CA ASP A 38 7.28 6.07 9.75
C ASP A 38 5.84 5.63 9.47
N SER A 39 5.02 6.54 8.97
CA SER A 39 3.62 6.29 8.64
C SER A 39 3.49 5.96 7.15
N HIS A 40 3.36 4.69 6.82
CA HIS A 40 3.20 4.23 5.45
C HIS A 40 1.78 4.46 4.91
N GLU A 41 0.82 4.65 5.82
CA GLU A 41 -0.57 4.93 5.50
C GLU A 41 -1.19 5.86 6.56
N TYR A 42 -2.34 6.45 6.24
CA TYR A 42 -3.09 7.21 7.24
C TYR A 42 -3.87 6.22 8.11
N PHE A 43 -3.19 5.60 9.06
CA PHE A 43 -3.55 4.39 9.78
C PHE A 43 -4.97 4.39 10.35
N THR A 44 -5.42 5.49 10.97
CA THR A 44 -6.77 5.57 11.57
C THR A 44 -7.88 5.74 10.54
N GLU A 45 -7.54 5.91 9.27
CA GLU A 45 -8.44 6.11 8.14
C GLU A 45 -8.40 4.97 7.11
N VAL A 46 -7.80 3.82 7.48
CA VAL A 46 -7.85 2.63 6.64
C VAL A 46 -9.24 1.98 6.69
N PRO A 47 -9.72 1.38 5.60
CA PRO A 47 -11.06 0.80 5.54
C PRO A 47 -11.35 -0.19 6.67
N GLU A 48 -10.38 -1.02 7.02
CA GLU A 48 -10.49 -2.05 8.07
C GLU A 48 -10.76 -1.47 9.47
N LEU A 49 -10.33 -0.23 9.72
CA LEU A 49 -10.61 0.48 10.97
C LEU A 49 -11.89 1.30 10.89
N ILE A 50 -12.22 1.87 9.74
CA ILE A 50 -13.47 2.61 9.53
C ILE A 50 -14.67 1.69 9.81
N GLU A 51 -14.62 0.44 9.36
CA GLU A 51 -15.64 -0.58 9.62
C GLU A 51 -15.70 -1.05 11.10
N ARG A 52 -14.73 -0.63 11.95
CA ARG A 52 -14.62 -1.05 13.36
C ARG A 52 -14.51 0.17 14.30
N PRO A 53 -15.58 0.93 14.52
CA PRO A 53 -15.55 2.24 15.19
C PRO A 53 -14.96 2.21 16.60
N THR A 54 -15.19 1.16 17.37
CA THR A 54 -14.61 1.03 18.73
C THR A 54 -13.10 0.87 18.68
N LYS A 55 -12.58 0.03 17.77
CA LYS A 55 -11.13 -0.15 17.60
C LYS A 55 -10.50 1.14 17.07
N ARG A 56 -11.14 1.77 16.08
CA ARG A 56 -10.69 3.06 15.55
C ARG A 56 -10.62 4.15 16.62
N ALA A 57 -11.61 4.24 17.51
CA ALA A 57 -11.60 5.21 18.61
C ALA A 57 -10.43 5.02 19.59
N ILE A 58 -10.02 3.78 19.85
CA ILE A 58 -8.82 3.47 20.66
C ILE A 58 -7.56 3.97 19.95
N TRP A 59 -7.42 3.66 18.66
CA TRP A 59 -6.26 4.09 17.87
C TRP A 59 -6.20 5.61 17.72
N LEU A 60 -7.33 6.28 17.51
CA LEU A 60 -7.40 7.76 17.48
C LEU A 60 -6.91 8.41 18.78
N LYS A 61 -7.26 7.82 19.94
CA LYS A 61 -6.76 8.32 21.24
C LYS A 61 -5.25 8.10 21.38
N LEU A 62 -4.74 6.96 20.97
CA LEU A 62 -3.31 6.67 21.00
C LEU A 62 -2.53 7.57 20.03
N GLU A 63 -3.04 7.77 18.83
CA GLU A 63 -2.49 8.67 17.83
C GLU A 63 -2.40 10.11 18.37
N ALA A 64 -3.53 10.65 18.87
CA ALA A 64 -3.59 12.00 19.45
C ALA A 64 -2.64 12.18 20.66
N TYR A 65 -2.42 11.13 21.45
CA TYR A 65 -1.53 11.17 22.59
C TYR A 65 -0.06 11.09 22.22
N LEU A 66 0.30 10.25 21.22
CA LEU A 66 1.68 9.92 20.89
C LEU A 66 2.28 10.86 19.85
N LEU A 67 1.57 11.21 18.79
CA LEU A 67 2.12 11.98 17.68
C LEU A 67 2.72 13.33 18.10
N PRO A 68 2.08 14.14 18.98
CA PRO A 68 2.68 15.40 19.41
C PRO A 68 3.99 15.25 20.21
N LYS A 69 4.36 14.02 20.57
CA LYS A 69 5.58 13.70 21.34
C LYS A 69 6.70 13.09 20.47
N VAL A 70 6.41 12.85 19.20
CA VAL A 70 7.39 12.32 18.25
C VAL A 70 8.12 13.49 17.59
N SER A 71 9.43 13.49 17.66
CA SER A 71 10.27 14.55 17.11
C SER A 71 10.72 14.29 15.68
N ASN A 72 10.77 13.02 15.25
CA ASN A 72 11.19 12.63 13.92
C ASN A 72 10.09 11.75 13.33
N ALA A 73 9.35 12.31 12.40
CA ALA A 73 8.24 11.63 11.74
C ALA A 73 8.39 11.73 10.22
N ILE A 74 8.20 10.62 9.53
CA ILE A 74 8.24 10.51 8.09
C ILE A 74 6.97 9.82 7.57
N THR A 75 6.61 10.10 6.32
CA THR A 75 5.48 9.45 5.64
C THR A 75 5.72 9.38 4.14
N VAL A 76 4.90 8.62 3.44
CA VAL A 76 5.07 8.31 2.01
C VAL A 76 4.44 9.32 1.05
N SER A 77 3.53 10.19 1.51
CA SER A 77 2.86 11.16 0.64
C SER A 77 2.66 12.53 1.30
N GLN A 78 2.63 13.57 0.47
CA GLN A 78 2.37 14.93 0.95
C GLN A 78 0.98 15.05 1.56
N GLY A 79 -0.03 14.40 0.96
CA GLY A 79 -1.40 14.45 1.47
C GLY A 79 -1.53 13.88 2.89
N ILE A 80 -0.80 12.81 3.22
CA ILE A 80 -0.77 12.26 4.59
C ILE A 80 -0.04 13.22 5.53
N ALA A 81 1.09 13.81 5.10
CA ALA A 81 1.83 14.79 5.89
C ALA A 81 0.96 16.02 6.24
N ASP A 82 0.22 16.54 5.25
CA ASP A 82 -0.68 17.67 5.43
C ASP A 82 -1.83 17.34 6.38
N ALA A 83 -2.43 16.14 6.25
CA ALA A 83 -3.49 15.67 7.14
C ALA A 83 -3.02 15.57 8.61
N TYR A 84 -1.82 15.04 8.85
CA TYR A 84 -1.26 15.01 10.21
C TYR A 84 -0.91 16.42 10.72
N LYS A 85 -0.43 17.31 9.85
CA LYS A 85 -0.16 18.70 10.20
C LYS A 85 -1.43 19.44 10.60
N GLU A 86 -2.50 19.28 9.84
CA GLU A 86 -3.81 19.89 10.13
C GLU A 86 -4.41 19.36 11.44
N LYS A 87 -4.40 18.03 11.61
CA LYS A 87 -5.08 17.38 12.73
C LYS A 87 -4.34 17.48 14.07
N TYR A 88 -3.00 17.37 14.05
CA TYR A 88 -2.19 17.27 15.26
C TYR A 88 -1.12 18.36 15.40
N ASN A 89 -0.98 19.23 14.40
CA ASN A 89 0.10 20.20 14.30
C ASN A 89 1.51 19.57 14.33
N VAL A 90 1.65 18.34 13.81
CA VAL A 90 2.91 17.59 13.72
C VAL A 90 3.41 17.61 12.28
N GLY A 91 4.66 18.01 12.07
CA GLY A 91 5.29 17.96 10.76
C GLY A 91 5.85 16.56 10.47
N PHE A 92 5.60 16.09 9.25
CA PHE A 92 6.17 14.86 8.71
C PHE A 92 7.05 15.20 7.50
N GLU A 93 8.23 14.59 7.42
CA GLU A 93 9.03 14.62 6.19
C GLU A 93 8.51 13.57 5.21
N VAL A 94 8.45 13.92 3.93
CA VAL A 94 7.93 13.00 2.90
C VAL A 94 9.07 12.22 2.27
N ILE A 95 9.09 10.92 2.52
CA ILE A 95 10.02 9.96 1.91
C ILE A 95 9.19 8.93 1.15
N ARG A 96 9.19 9.04 -0.20
CA ARG A 96 8.37 8.17 -1.05
C ARG A 96 9.00 6.81 -1.25
N ASN A 97 8.16 5.78 -1.30
CA ASN A 97 8.55 4.46 -1.77
C ASN A 97 8.69 4.50 -3.30
N CYS A 98 9.92 4.59 -3.79
CA CYS A 98 10.21 4.54 -5.21
C CYS A 98 11.01 3.28 -5.53
N PRO A 99 10.74 2.61 -6.67
CA PRO A 99 11.53 1.46 -7.09
C PRO A 99 12.97 1.88 -7.40
N VAL A 100 13.89 0.93 -7.22
CA VAL A 100 15.29 1.13 -7.62
C VAL A 100 15.36 1.23 -9.14
N SER A 101 16.07 2.25 -9.66
CA SER A 101 16.26 2.44 -11.09
C SER A 101 16.96 1.24 -11.74
N PHE A 102 16.52 0.87 -12.93
CA PHE A 102 17.13 -0.17 -13.76
C PHE A 102 17.11 0.26 -15.24
N GLU A 103 17.99 -0.35 -16.04
CA GLU A 103 17.99 -0.10 -17.47
C GLU A 103 16.75 -0.72 -18.12
N LEU A 104 16.03 0.08 -18.90
CA LEU A 104 14.83 -0.36 -19.61
C LEU A 104 15.23 -1.26 -20.79
N ALA A 105 14.92 -2.53 -20.70
CA ALA A 105 14.93 -3.40 -21.87
C ALA A 105 13.58 -3.27 -22.57
N SER A 106 13.58 -2.86 -23.83
CA SER A 106 12.33 -2.83 -24.62
C SER A 106 11.78 -4.24 -24.78
N LYS A 107 10.65 -4.52 -24.15
CA LYS A 107 9.97 -5.80 -24.29
C LYS A 107 8.61 -5.54 -24.96
N LYS A 108 8.54 -5.77 -26.25
CA LYS A 108 7.25 -5.77 -26.97
C LYS A 108 6.71 -7.19 -26.95
N ASN A 109 5.55 -7.37 -26.34
CA ASN A 109 4.81 -8.63 -26.44
C ASN A 109 3.90 -8.58 -27.66
N GLU A 110 3.77 -9.72 -28.36
CA GLU A 110 2.81 -9.88 -29.44
C GLU A 110 1.36 -9.80 -28.95
N VAL A 111 1.11 -10.30 -27.75
CA VAL A 111 -0.21 -10.26 -27.10
C VAL A 111 -0.30 -9.03 -26.18
N LYS A 112 -1.29 -8.18 -26.44
CA LYS A 112 -1.60 -7.03 -25.56
C LYS A 112 -2.36 -7.47 -24.34
N TYR A 113 -1.95 -6.98 -23.16
CA TYR A 113 -2.68 -7.19 -21.92
C TYR A 113 -2.59 -5.97 -20.99
N LEU A 114 -3.61 -5.82 -20.14
CA LEU A 114 -3.60 -4.95 -18.99
C LEU A 114 -2.97 -5.69 -17.81
N LEU A 115 -2.26 -4.98 -16.96
CA LEU A 115 -1.64 -5.55 -15.76
C LEU A 115 -2.13 -4.86 -14.51
N TYR A 116 -2.68 -5.64 -13.59
CA TYR A 116 -2.76 -5.25 -12.19
C TYR A 116 -1.68 -5.96 -11.39
N GLN A 117 -0.96 -5.23 -10.54
CA GLN A 117 0.00 -5.80 -9.60
C GLN A 117 -0.19 -5.26 -8.19
N GLY A 118 -0.14 -6.13 -7.18
CA GLY A 118 -0.23 -5.76 -5.77
C GLY A 118 -1.23 -6.60 -4.98
N ALA A 119 -1.55 -6.14 -3.77
CA ALA A 119 -2.47 -6.84 -2.88
C ALA A 119 -3.89 -6.89 -3.46
N LEU A 120 -4.53 -8.07 -3.38
CA LEU A 120 -5.90 -8.31 -3.80
C LEU A 120 -6.84 -8.08 -2.62
N ASN A 121 -6.95 -6.82 -2.19
CA ASN A 121 -7.76 -6.42 -1.05
C ASN A 121 -8.95 -5.59 -1.52
N LYS A 122 -9.98 -5.52 -0.68
CA LYS A 122 -11.17 -4.70 -0.92
C LYS A 122 -10.80 -3.24 -1.20
N GLY A 123 -11.52 -2.62 -2.14
CA GLY A 123 -11.31 -1.23 -2.49
C GLY A 123 -10.12 -0.95 -3.42
N ARG A 124 -9.58 -1.99 -4.06
CA ARG A 124 -8.56 -1.84 -5.10
C ARG A 124 -9.15 -1.76 -6.51
N GLY A 125 -10.48 -1.62 -6.62
CA GLY A 125 -11.20 -1.47 -7.90
C GLY A 125 -11.11 -2.70 -8.80
N LEU A 126 -10.79 -3.88 -8.23
CA LEU A 126 -10.59 -5.11 -9.01
C LEU A 126 -11.89 -5.67 -9.55
N GLU A 127 -12.97 -5.59 -8.79
CA GLU A 127 -14.29 -6.03 -9.19
C GLU A 127 -14.76 -5.27 -10.44
N ALA A 128 -14.73 -3.93 -10.40
CA ALA A 128 -15.08 -3.08 -11.52
C ALA A 128 -14.14 -3.27 -12.72
N THR A 129 -12.84 -3.52 -12.46
CA THR A 129 -11.86 -3.82 -13.51
C THR A 129 -12.20 -5.13 -14.20
N ILE A 130 -12.57 -6.18 -13.48
CA ILE A 130 -12.98 -7.49 -14.03
C ILE A 130 -14.26 -7.33 -14.84
N GLU A 131 -15.27 -6.61 -14.34
CA GLU A 131 -16.52 -6.35 -15.05
C GLU A 131 -16.28 -5.64 -16.39
N ALA A 132 -15.40 -4.65 -16.43
CA ALA A 132 -15.04 -3.94 -17.66
C ALA A 132 -14.41 -4.85 -18.73
N MET A 133 -13.82 -5.99 -18.33
CA MET A 133 -13.25 -6.93 -19.31
C MET A 133 -14.27 -7.62 -20.19
N GLN A 134 -15.56 -7.57 -19.86
CA GLN A 134 -16.63 -8.12 -20.73
C GLN A 134 -16.58 -7.48 -22.12
N ASP A 135 -16.38 -6.17 -22.17
CA ASP A 135 -16.47 -5.35 -23.39
C ASP A 135 -15.09 -5.09 -24.06
N LEU A 136 -13.99 -5.47 -23.43
CA LEU A 136 -12.65 -5.16 -23.92
C LEU A 136 -12.02 -6.35 -24.67
N PRO A 137 -11.47 -6.17 -25.89
CA PRO A 137 -10.79 -7.22 -26.64
C PRO A 137 -9.31 -7.36 -26.24
N ILE A 138 -9.02 -7.42 -24.94
CA ILE A 138 -7.65 -7.47 -24.38
C ILE A 138 -7.65 -8.40 -23.17
N LEU A 139 -6.49 -8.97 -22.83
CA LEU A 139 -6.33 -9.78 -21.62
C LEU A 139 -6.09 -8.89 -20.38
N LEU A 140 -6.49 -9.37 -19.22
CA LEU A 140 -6.11 -8.82 -17.92
C LEU A 140 -5.28 -9.82 -17.15
N TYR A 141 -4.05 -9.45 -16.81
CA TYR A 141 -3.20 -10.21 -15.89
C TYR A 141 -3.25 -9.59 -14.51
N ILE A 142 -3.49 -10.41 -13.49
CA ILE A 142 -3.57 -10.01 -12.09
C ILE A 142 -2.43 -10.71 -11.33
N ALA A 143 -1.40 -9.94 -10.97
CA ALA A 143 -0.24 -10.42 -10.22
C ALA A 143 -0.35 -9.99 -8.75
N GLY A 144 -0.41 -10.94 -7.84
CA GLY A 144 -0.49 -10.72 -6.40
C GLY A 144 -1.36 -11.74 -5.67
N ASN A 145 -1.55 -11.48 -4.38
CA ASN A 145 -2.40 -12.25 -3.50
C ASN A 145 -3.11 -11.31 -2.51
N GLY A 146 -4.13 -11.78 -1.79
CA GLY A 146 -4.85 -10.97 -0.82
C GLY A 146 -6.19 -11.58 -0.41
N ASP A 147 -6.88 -10.90 0.49
CA ASP A 147 -8.03 -11.41 1.22
C ASP A 147 -9.25 -11.73 0.33
N ILE A 148 -9.41 -11.00 -0.79
CA ILE A 148 -10.56 -11.18 -1.70
C ILE A 148 -10.25 -12.02 -2.94
N LYS A 149 -9.07 -12.65 -3.02
CA LYS A 149 -8.66 -13.41 -4.21
C LYS A 149 -9.67 -14.47 -4.64
N GLU A 150 -10.15 -15.27 -3.70
CA GLU A 150 -11.11 -16.35 -3.99
C GLU A 150 -12.46 -15.80 -4.45
N GLU A 151 -12.86 -14.64 -3.93
CA GLU A 151 -14.05 -13.92 -4.35
C GLU A 151 -13.91 -13.41 -5.79
N LEU A 152 -12.78 -12.81 -6.14
CA LEU A 152 -12.48 -12.36 -7.49
C LEU A 152 -12.44 -13.52 -8.50
N VAL A 153 -11.86 -14.68 -8.12
CA VAL A 153 -11.85 -15.87 -8.99
C VAL A 153 -13.27 -16.37 -9.26
N ARG A 154 -14.14 -16.40 -8.25
CA ARG A 154 -15.56 -16.75 -8.42
C ARG A 154 -16.28 -15.74 -9.33
N HIS A 155 -16.02 -14.46 -9.13
CA HIS A 155 -16.61 -13.39 -9.93
C HIS A 155 -16.23 -13.50 -11.42
N VAL A 156 -14.96 -13.82 -11.72
CA VAL A 156 -14.50 -14.12 -13.09
C VAL A 156 -15.26 -15.30 -13.71
N ALA A 157 -15.47 -16.37 -12.94
CA ALA A 157 -16.21 -17.55 -13.43
C ALA A 157 -17.71 -17.26 -13.66
N GLU A 158 -18.35 -16.48 -12.79
CA GLU A 158 -19.74 -16.04 -12.94
C GLU A 158 -19.93 -15.21 -14.22
N LEU A 159 -18.95 -14.37 -14.56
CA LEU A 159 -18.95 -13.57 -15.78
C LEU A 159 -18.44 -14.32 -17.02
N LYS A 160 -17.97 -15.56 -16.89
CA LYS A 160 -17.39 -16.39 -17.96
C LYS A 160 -16.19 -15.71 -18.64
N LEU A 161 -15.29 -15.16 -17.83
CA LEU A 161 -14.11 -14.41 -18.27
C LEU A 161 -12.77 -15.16 -18.03
N GLU A 162 -12.81 -16.49 -17.77
CA GLU A 162 -11.62 -17.27 -17.43
C GLU A 162 -10.56 -17.23 -18.53
N ASP A 163 -10.96 -17.07 -19.79
CA ASP A 163 -10.04 -16.95 -20.93
C ASP A 163 -9.45 -15.53 -21.08
N LYS A 164 -10.02 -14.53 -20.40
CA LYS A 164 -9.60 -13.12 -20.48
C LYS A 164 -8.87 -12.62 -19.24
N VAL A 165 -9.22 -13.12 -18.05
CA VAL A 165 -8.69 -12.67 -16.76
C VAL A 165 -7.83 -13.78 -16.16
N ILE A 166 -6.52 -13.55 -16.12
CA ILE A 166 -5.54 -14.55 -15.72
C ILE A 166 -4.88 -14.15 -14.40
N PHE A 167 -5.06 -14.95 -13.36
CA PHE A 167 -4.40 -14.75 -12.07
C PHE A 167 -3.00 -15.37 -12.10
N LEU A 168 -1.97 -14.55 -12.01
CA LEU A 168 -0.56 -14.98 -12.03
C LEU A 168 -0.05 -15.41 -10.64
N GLY A 169 -0.82 -15.10 -9.57
CA GLY A 169 -0.36 -15.29 -8.20
C GLY A 169 0.77 -14.35 -7.81
N GLU A 170 1.46 -14.68 -6.73
CA GLU A 170 2.64 -13.93 -6.30
C GLU A 170 3.84 -14.23 -7.20
N LEU A 171 4.45 -13.16 -7.72
CA LEU A 171 5.63 -13.24 -8.55
C LEU A 171 6.83 -12.65 -7.81
N ASN A 172 8.01 -13.22 -8.01
CA ASN A 172 9.22 -12.56 -7.55
C ASN A 172 9.46 -11.23 -8.31
N PRO A 173 10.20 -10.27 -7.76
CA PRO A 173 10.33 -8.92 -8.34
C PRO A 173 10.87 -8.91 -9.77
N ILE A 174 11.77 -9.82 -10.12
CA ILE A 174 12.35 -9.90 -11.48
C ILE A 174 11.27 -10.31 -12.47
N LYS A 175 10.54 -11.38 -12.17
CA LYS A 175 9.46 -11.90 -13.03
C LYS A 175 8.30 -10.91 -13.14
N LEU A 176 7.95 -10.24 -12.03
CA LEU A 176 6.94 -9.19 -12.03
C LEU A 176 7.32 -8.04 -12.97
N ARG A 177 8.58 -7.58 -12.90
CA ARG A 177 9.10 -6.56 -13.80
C ARG A 177 8.98 -6.95 -15.27
N ASP A 178 9.26 -8.21 -15.61
CA ASP A 178 9.10 -8.71 -16.96
C ASP A 178 7.66 -8.60 -17.48
N TYR A 179 6.68 -8.90 -16.62
CA TYR A 179 5.27 -8.69 -16.94
C TYR A 179 4.95 -7.20 -17.05
N THR A 180 5.49 -6.37 -16.17
CA THR A 180 5.23 -4.92 -16.20
C THR A 180 5.78 -4.29 -17.48
N LEU A 181 7.02 -4.61 -17.88
CA LEU A 181 7.63 -4.13 -19.12
C LEU A 181 6.86 -4.56 -20.39
N GLY A 182 6.21 -5.70 -20.34
CA GLY A 182 5.45 -6.23 -21.48
C GLY A 182 3.98 -5.81 -21.51
N ALA A 183 3.49 -5.13 -20.49
CA ALA A 183 2.08 -4.73 -20.40
C ALA A 183 1.76 -3.59 -21.39
N PHE A 184 0.52 -3.59 -21.90
CA PHE A 184 0.01 -2.50 -22.69
C PHE A 184 -0.30 -1.28 -21.82
N ALA A 185 -0.86 -1.52 -20.63
CA ALA A 185 -1.12 -0.50 -19.61
C ALA A 185 -1.19 -1.14 -18.21
N GLY A 186 -0.87 -0.35 -17.19
CA GLY A 186 -1.00 -0.73 -15.79
C GLY A 186 -2.29 -0.25 -15.16
N ILE A 187 -2.94 -1.09 -14.36
CA ILE A 187 -4.18 -0.75 -13.66
C ILE A 187 -3.85 -0.27 -12.24
N ASN A 188 -4.21 0.98 -11.96
CA ASN A 188 -4.07 1.60 -10.65
C ASN A 188 -5.35 2.33 -10.24
N VAL A 189 -6.41 1.58 -10.05
CA VAL A 189 -7.71 2.06 -9.57
C VAL A 189 -7.82 1.78 -8.08
N ALA A 190 -8.43 2.70 -7.35
CA ALA A 190 -8.76 2.52 -5.94
C ALA A 190 -10.11 3.20 -5.66
N ASP A 191 -10.96 2.52 -4.88
CA ASP A 191 -12.21 3.09 -4.41
C ASP A 191 -11.95 4.13 -3.33
N ASN A 192 -12.83 5.12 -3.21
CA ASN A 192 -12.75 6.09 -2.13
C ASN A 192 -13.37 5.50 -0.85
N LEU A 193 -12.66 4.56 -0.23
CA LEU A 193 -13.08 3.91 1.03
C LEU A 193 -12.55 4.62 2.29
N GLY A 194 -12.00 5.83 2.15
CA GLY A 194 -11.49 6.62 3.27
C GLY A 194 -10.27 7.45 2.89
N LEU A 195 -9.89 8.36 3.80
CA LEU A 195 -8.78 9.28 3.54
C LEU A 195 -7.44 8.58 3.32
N SER A 196 -7.21 7.42 3.93
CA SER A 196 -5.97 6.66 3.70
C SER A 196 -5.80 6.27 2.24
N TYR A 197 -6.86 5.75 1.60
CA TYR A 197 -6.83 5.39 0.17
C TYR A 197 -6.77 6.62 -0.73
N TYR A 198 -7.53 7.66 -0.41
CA TYR A 198 -7.54 8.92 -1.18
C TYR A 198 -6.17 9.62 -1.18
N LEU A 199 -5.44 9.57 -0.07
CA LEU A 199 -4.13 10.21 0.09
C LEU A 199 -2.95 9.28 -0.25
N SER A 200 -3.22 8.01 -0.57
CA SER A 200 -2.18 7.01 -0.82
C SER A 200 -1.45 7.23 -2.14
N LEU A 201 -0.16 6.88 -2.17
CA LEU A 201 0.64 6.73 -3.37
C LEU A 201 1.05 5.26 -3.50
N ASN A 202 0.33 4.51 -4.32
CA ASN A 202 0.59 3.08 -4.51
C ASN A 202 1.93 2.82 -5.19
N ASN A 203 2.72 1.87 -4.71
CA ASN A 203 4.02 1.50 -5.29
C ASN A 203 3.92 1.12 -6.77
N LYS A 204 2.85 0.42 -7.15
CA LYS A 204 2.60 0.02 -8.55
C LYS A 204 2.59 1.20 -9.53
N PHE A 205 2.13 2.37 -9.10
CA PHE A 205 2.13 3.58 -9.91
C PHE A 205 3.56 3.97 -10.33
N PHE A 206 4.49 3.92 -9.40
CA PHE A 206 5.90 4.21 -9.68
C PHE A 206 6.56 3.11 -10.53
N ASP A 207 6.19 1.84 -10.32
CA ASP A 207 6.65 0.73 -11.14
C ASP A 207 6.21 0.90 -12.61
N TYR A 208 4.96 1.31 -12.85
CA TYR A 208 4.45 1.56 -14.19
C TYR A 208 5.18 2.72 -14.86
N ILE A 209 5.37 3.84 -14.16
CA ILE A 209 6.15 4.99 -14.65
C ILE A 209 7.57 4.54 -15.00
N GLN A 210 8.23 3.80 -14.12
CA GLN A 210 9.60 3.33 -14.33
C GLN A 210 9.71 2.40 -15.54
N CYS A 211 8.69 1.56 -15.78
CA CYS A 211 8.62 0.70 -16.95
C CYS A 211 8.17 1.41 -18.23
N GLY A 212 7.80 2.69 -18.16
CA GLY A 212 7.35 3.48 -19.31
C GLY A 212 6.01 3.03 -19.87
N ILE A 213 5.15 2.40 -19.06
CA ILE A 213 3.79 2.02 -19.47
C ILE A 213 2.76 2.99 -18.89
N PRO A 214 1.67 3.29 -19.63
CA PRO A 214 0.57 4.14 -19.13
C PRO A 214 -0.21 3.45 -18.01
#